data_9cd5090b1dce5054c043fa58a55acae2
#
_entry.id   9cd5090b1dce5054c043fa58a55acae2
#
_cell.length_a   1.000
_cell.length_b   1.000
_cell.length_c   1.000
_cell.angle_alpha   90.00
_cell.angle_beta   90.00
_cell.angle_gamma   90.00
#
_symmetry.space_group_name_H-M   'P 1'
#
loop_
_entity.id
_entity.type
_entity.pdbx_description
1 polymer ?
#
loop_
_entity_poly.entity_id
_entity_poly.type
_entity_poly.pdbx_seq_one_letter_code
_entity_poly.pdbx_strand_id
1 'polypeptide(L)'
;MRDGESDVSGLRSFAVAHGSAQPGEPAQRRARRLGVMGGTFDPIHHGHLVAASEVAHAFDLDEVVFVPTGQPWQKDDRKVSPSEDRYLMTVIATASNPRFSVSRVDIDRPGPTYTIDTLAELRAIRGDEAEFYFITGADALSRMMSWQDAADLFKLAHFVGCTRPGHHLSSAGLPSDQVSLVEIPALSISSSECRQRVAAGEPVWYLVPDGVVQYIVKRGLYCHGDGTACGPQGRVTPGG
;
A
#
# COMPACT_ATOMS: atom_id res chain seq x y z
N MET A 1 -47.60 35.13 3.20
CA MET A 1 -46.48 36.03 3.08
C MET A 1 -45.60 35.93 4.31
N ARG A 2 -44.55 35.19 4.25
CA ARG A 2 -43.33 35.29 5.07
C ARG A 2 -42.28 34.43 4.37
N ASP A 3 -41.27 35.14 3.87
CA ASP A 3 -40.14 34.61 3.15
C ASP A 3 -39.23 33.85 4.14
N GLY A 4 -38.83 32.64 3.78
CA GLY A 4 -37.86 31.85 4.51
C GLY A 4 -36.53 31.88 3.77
N GLU A 5 -35.63 32.77 4.19
CA GLU A 5 -34.22 32.76 3.75
C GLU A 5 -33.53 31.56 4.42
N SER A 6 -32.99 30.67 3.58
CA SER A 6 -32.12 29.58 3.98
C SER A 6 -30.70 30.10 4.10
N ASP A 7 -30.22 30.17 5.34
CA ASP A 7 -28.86 30.50 5.73
C ASP A 7 -27.89 29.39 5.26
N VAL A 8 -27.05 29.70 4.26
CA VAL A 8 -25.90 28.87 3.81
C VAL A 8 -24.60 29.48 4.31
N SER A 9 -24.41 29.55 5.65
CA SER A 9 -23.13 30.00 6.23
C SER A 9 -22.44 28.87 6.99
N GLY A 10 -21.67 28.06 6.27
CA GLY A 10 -20.92 26.93 6.83
C GLY A 10 -19.60 26.61 6.15
N LEU A 11 -19.12 27.47 5.25
CA LEU A 11 -17.79 27.32 4.66
C LEU A 11 -16.73 27.86 5.65
N ARG A 12 -16.12 26.98 6.44
CA ARG A 12 -14.91 27.32 7.19
C ARG A 12 -13.76 27.53 6.23
N SER A 13 -13.42 28.81 6.03
CA SER A 13 -12.20 29.25 5.36
C SER A 13 -10.99 28.80 6.19
N PHE A 14 -10.19 27.91 5.66
CA PHE A 14 -8.88 27.62 6.20
C PHE A 14 -7.93 28.75 5.78
N ALA A 15 -7.74 29.70 6.67
CA ALA A 15 -6.69 30.70 6.51
C ALA A 15 -5.33 30.03 6.66
N VAL A 16 -4.60 29.93 5.55
CA VAL A 16 -3.19 29.56 5.57
C VAL A 16 -2.42 30.74 6.17
N ALA A 17 -1.98 30.60 7.40
CA ALA A 17 -1.11 31.58 8.04
C ALA A 17 0.27 31.53 7.34
N HIS A 18 0.54 32.51 6.49
CA HIS A 18 1.88 32.76 5.95
C HIS A 18 2.72 33.40 7.06
N GLY A 19 3.40 32.56 7.84
CA GLY A 19 4.44 33.01 8.75
C GLY A 19 5.62 33.53 7.93
N SER A 20 5.90 34.83 8.07
CA SER A 20 7.11 35.46 7.55
C SER A 20 8.34 34.89 8.27
N ALA A 21 9.07 33.99 7.61
CA ALA A 21 10.34 33.47 8.10
C ALA A 21 11.37 34.60 8.11
N GLN A 22 11.98 34.83 9.26
CA GLN A 22 13.14 35.72 9.39
C GLN A 22 14.37 35.05 8.76
N PRO A 23 15.22 35.79 8.00
CA PRO A 23 16.45 35.23 7.45
C PRO A 23 17.50 35.13 8.55
N GLY A 24 17.89 33.93 8.97
CA GLY A 24 19.04 33.78 9.86
C GLY A 24 19.18 32.50 10.69
N GLU A 25 18.15 31.70 10.88
CA GLU A 25 18.34 30.39 11.54
C GLU A 25 18.34 29.27 10.49
N PRO A 26 19.33 28.33 10.53
CA PRO A 26 19.26 27.15 9.71
C PRO A 26 18.01 26.39 10.14
N ALA A 27 17.02 26.29 9.25
CA ALA A 27 15.82 25.51 9.49
C ALA A 27 16.27 24.13 9.97
N GLN A 28 15.94 23.77 11.21
CA GLN A 28 16.19 22.42 11.74
C GLN A 28 15.51 21.47 10.74
N ARG A 29 16.33 20.73 9.97
CA ARG A 29 15.81 19.72 9.03
C ARG A 29 15.08 18.71 9.88
N ARG A 30 13.74 18.67 9.75
CA ARG A 30 12.98 17.59 10.39
C ARG A 30 13.51 16.23 9.94
N ALA A 31 13.37 15.23 10.79
CA ALA A 31 13.67 13.85 10.43
C ALA A 31 12.88 13.46 9.16
N ARG A 32 13.53 12.70 8.27
CA ARG A 32 12.87 12.19 7.06
C ARG A 32 11.84 11.15 7.46
N ARG A 33 10.60 11.29 6.95
CA ARG A 33 9.49 10.36 7.22
C ARG A 33 9.31 9.41 6.05
N LEU A 34 9.50 8.13 6.32
CA LEU A 34 9.47 7.07 5.32
C LEU A 34 8.32 6.11 5.61
N GLY A 35 7.36 6.03 4.69
CA GLY A 35 6.37 4.95 4.67
C GLY A 35 7.01 3.66 4.16
N VAL A 36 6.65 2.53 4.75
CA VAL A 36 7.03 1.20 4.28
C VAL A 36 5.76 0.40 4.07
N MET A 37 5.48 0.02 2.83
CA MET A 37 4.36 -0.84 2.51
C MET A 37 4.87 -2.21 2.08
N GLY A 38 4.88 -3.16 3.02
CA GLY A 38 5.19 -4.56 2.76
C GLY A 38 3.98 -5.31 2.18
N GLY A 39 4.21 -6.20 1.24
CA GLY A 39 3.12 -6.99 0.68
C GLY A 39 3.56 -8.04 -0.31
N THR A 40 2.73 -9.05 -0.52
CA THR A 40 3.01 -10.04 -1.58
C THR A 40 2.90 -9.43 -2.97
N PHE A 41 1.97 -8.47 -3.16
CA PHE A 41 1.70 -7.77 -4.43
C PHE A 41 1.54 -8.73 -5.63
N ASP A 42 0.60 -9.65 -5.51
CA ASP A 42 0.36 -10.73 -6.47
C ASP A 42 -1.07 -10.72 -7.05
N PRO A 43 -1.40 -9.71 -7.93
CA PRO A 43 -0.64 -8.51 -8.26
C PRO A 43 -0.83 -7.34 -7.27
N ILE A 44 -0.01 -6.31 -7.41
CA ILE A 44 -0.31 -4.99 -6.88
C ILE A 44 -1.55 -4.42 -7.57
N HIS A 45 -2.35 -3.62 -6.85
CA HIS A 45 -3.60 -3.05 -7.37
C HIS A 45 -3.84 -1.63 -6.83
N HIS A 46 -4.82 -0.92 -7.40
CA HIS A 46 -5.12 0.46 -7.02
C HIS A 46 -5.43 0.63 -5.52
N GLY A 47 -6.00 -0.38 -4.87
CA GLY A 47 -6.21 -0.34 -3.41
C GLY A 47 -4.93 -0.15 -2.60
N HIS A 48 -3.81 -0.75 -3.02
CA HIS A 48 -2.50 -0.51 -2.39
C HIS A 48 -2.00 0.91 -2.63
N LEU A 49 -2.12 1.40 -3.86
CA LEU A 49 -1.63 2.74 -4.24
C LEU A 49 -2.41 3.85 -3.52
N VAL A 50 -3.73 3.70 -3.42
CA VAL A 50 -4.59 4.64 -2.68
C VAL A 50 -4.22 4.64 -1.21
N ALA A 51 -4.10 3.46 -0.57
CA ALA A 51 -3.69 3.37 0.84
C ALA A 51 -2.35 4.06 1.10
N ALA A 52 -1.34 3.82 0.24
CA ALA A 52 -0.03 4.46 0.34
C ALA A 52 -0.12 5.99 0.19
N SER A 53 -0.94 6.48 -0.76
CA SER A 53 -1.12 7.90 -1.02
C SER A 53 -1.81 8.62 0.14
N GLU A 54 -2.88 8.04 0.67
CA GLU A 54 -3.63 8.61 1.81
C GLU A 54 -2.78 8.68 3.07
N VAL A 55 -2.04 7.61 3.38
CA VAL A 55 -1.13 7.59 4.53
C VAL A 55 0.03 8.58 4.32
N ALA A 56 0.58 8.67 3.11
CA ALA A 56 1.63 9.64 2.80
C ALA A 56 1.16 11.08 3.02
N HIS A 57 -0.10 11.37 2.74
CA HIS A 57 -0.70 12.67 3.01
C HIS A 57 -0.96 12.87 4.50
N ALA A 58 -1.60 11.91 5.18
CA ALA A 58 -2.01 12.02 6.57
C ALA A 58 -0.83 12.20 7.54
N PHE A 59 0.32 11.59 7.25
CA PHE A 59 1.53 11.64 8.09
C PHE A 59 2.64 12.52 7.52
N ASP A 60 2.38 13.26 6.44
CA ASP A 60 3.36 14.11 5.76
C ASP A 60 4.65 13.33 5.45
N LEU A 61 4.49 12.15 4.81
CA LEU A 61 5.62 11.30 4.45
C LEU A 61 6.37 11.86 3.24
N ASP A 62 7.70 11.84 3.31
CA ASP A 62 8.57 12.26 2.22
C ASP A 62 8.62 11.24 1.08
N GLU A 63 8.53 9.95 1.44
CA GLU A 63 8.60 8.83 0.51
C GLU A 63 7.78 7.65 1.04
N VAL A 64 7.21 6.83 0.15
CA VAL A 64 6.69 5.49 0.48
C VAL A 64 7.46 4.45 -0.30
N VAL A 65 8.11 3.55 0.43
CA VAL A 65 8.87 2.41 -0.11
C VAL A 65 7.97 1.18 -0.13
N PHE A 66 7.67 0.68 -1.32
CA PHE A 66 7.00 -0.60 -1.49
C PHE A 66 8.01 -1.73 -1.40
N VAL A 67 7.71 -2.76 -0.61
CA VAL A 67 8.60 -3.92 -0.40
C VAL A 67 7.87 -5.20 -0.76
N PRO A 68 8.01 -5.68 -2.01
CA PRO A 68 7.47 -6.98 -2.39
C PRO A 68 8.14 -8.10 -1.59
N THR A 69 7.35 -8.92 -0.92
CA THR A 69 7.83 -10.07 -0.12
C THR A 69 8.62 -11.04 -1.00
N GLY A 70 9.80 -11.47 -0.58
CA GLY A 70 10.59 -12.50 -1.27
C GLY A 70 9.89 -13.86 -1.22
N GLN A 71 10.01 -14.54 -0.09
CA GLN A 71 9.34 -15.82 0.19
C GLN A 71 8.26 -15.63 1.26
N PRO A 72 6.96 -15.54 0.88
CA PRO A 72 5.88 -15.34 1.83
C PRO A 72 5.60 -16.62 2.63
N TRP A 73 6.05 -16.71 3.87
CA TRP A 73 5.86 -17.89 4.74
C TRP A 73 4.39 -18.19 5.07
N GLN A 74 3.51 -17.19 4.98
CA GLN A 74 2.08 -17.35 5.31
C GLN A 74 1.22 -17.92 4.15
N LYS A 75 1.83 -18.33 3.01
CA LYS A 75 1.09 -18.68 1.80
C LYS A 75 1.53 -20.02 1.20
N ASP A 76 1.88 -20.99 2.06
CA ASP A 76 2.30 -22.33 1.65
C ASP A 76 1.22 -23.09 0.86
N ASP A 77 -0.07 -22.73 1.04
CA ASP A 77 -1.21 -23.44 0.43
C ASP A 77 -1.49 -23.05 -1.01
N ARG A 78 -0.78 -22.05 -1.59
CA ARG A 78 -1.01 -21.62 -2.95
C ARG A 78 0.27 -21.22 -3.68
N LYS A 79 0.30 -21.52 -4.98
CA LYS A 79 1.37 -21.03 -5.85
C LYS A 79 1.30 -19.51 -5.97
N VAL A 80 2.32 -18.82 -5.46
CA VAL A 80 2.53 -17.37 -5.60
C VAL A 80 3.37 -17.13 -6.85
N SER A 81 3.10 -16.05 -7.59
CA SER A 81 3.92 -15.69 -8.75
C SER A 81 5.38 -15.43 -8.37
N PRO A 82 6.34 -15.69 -9.29
CA PRO A 82 7.75 -15.43 -9.02
C PRO A 82 8.00 -14.02 -8.43
N SER A 83 8.92 -13.91 -7.49
CA SER A 83 9.21 -12.64 -6.82
C SER A 83 9.61 -11.53 -7.78
N GLU A 84 10.34 -11.88 -8.86
CA GLU A 84 10.72 -10.93 -9.91
C GLU A 84 9.51 -10.38 -10.68
N ASP A 85 8.53 -11.21 -11.02
CA ASP A 85 7.32 -10.74 -11.68
C ASP A 85 6.52 -9.78 -10.75
N ARG A 86 6.42 -10.09 -9.46
CA ARG A 86 5.75 -9.25 -8.47
C ARG A 86 6.49 -7.93 -8.24
N TYR A 87 7.82 -7.97 -8.20
CA TYR A 87 8.66 -6.78 -8.14
C TYR A 87 8.44 -5.88 -9.36
N LEU A 88 8.53 -6.43 -10.56
CA LEU A 88 8.36 -5.65 -11.80
C LEU A 88 6.95 -5.05 -11.91
N MET A 89 5.90 -5.80 -11.54
CA MET A 89 4.55 -5.24 -11.46
C MET A 89 4.47 -4.08 -10.46
N THR A 90 5.16 -4.18 -9.33
CA THR A 90 5.19 -3.11 -8.33
C THR A 90 5.94 -1.87 -8.84
N VAL A 91 7.07 -2.05 -9.51
CA VAL A 91 7.82 -0.95 -10.16
C VAL A 91 6.95 -0.24 -11.19
N ILE A 92 6.28 -1.00 -12.06
CA ILE A 92 5.38 -0.44 -13.09
C ILE A 92 4.25 0.36 -12.44
N ALA A 93 3.64 -0.19 -11.38
CA ALA A 93 2.50 0.43 -10.72
C ALA A 93 2.84 1.74 -10.00
N THR A 94 4.05 1.86 -9.47
CA THR A 94 4.49 3.01 -8.66
C THR A 94 5.18 4.09 -9.47
N ALA A 95 5.59 3.81 -10.70
CA ALA A 95 6.45 4.68 -11.53
C ALA A 95 5.89 6.09 -11.78
N SER A 96 4.57 6.28 -11.75
CA SER A 96 3.93 7.57 -11.99
C SER A 96 3.93 8.50 -10.77
N ASN A 97 4.20 8.00 -9.56
CA ASN A 97 4.19 8.82 -8.35
C ASN A 97 5.62 9.07 -7.86
N PRO A 98 6.10 10.34 -7.89
CA PRO A 98 7.49 10.67 -7.55
C PRO A 98 7.85 10.40 -6.07
N ARG A 99 6.86 10.23 -5.20
CA ARG A 99 7.07 9.86 -3.78
C ARG A 99 7.11 8.36 -3.54
N PHE A 100 6.85 7.53 -4.57
CA PHE A 100 6.83 6.08 -4.44
C PHE A 100 8.13 5.47 -4.98
N SER A 101 8.70 4.56 -4.23
CA SER A 101 9.86 3.76 -4.64
C SER A 101 9.61 2.28 -4.31
N VAL A 102 10.45 1.41 -4.87
CA VAL A 102 10.35 -0.03 -4.63
C VAL A 102 11.72 -0.54 -4.17
N SER A 103 11.72 -1.31 -3.10
CA SER A 103 12.91 -1.94 -2.55
C SER A 103 12.93 -3.44 -2.82
N ARG A 104 14.13 -3.98 -3.03
CA ARG A 104 14.37 -5.41 -3.25
C ARG A 104 14.81 -6.16 -1.99
N VAL A 105 14.92 -5.49 -0.84
CA VAL A 105 15.52 -6.06 0.38
C VAL A 105 14.99 -7.45 0.72
N ASP A 106 13.68 -7.68 0.59
CA ASP A 106 13.08 -8.98 0.88
C ASP A 106 13.29 -10.02 -0.21
N ILE A 107 13.43 -9.59 -1.46
CA ILE A 107 13.68 -10.48 -2.62
C ILE A 107 15.12 -10.97 -2.62
N ASP A 108 16.05 -10.07 -2.31
CA ASP A 108 17.48 -10.35 -2.34
C ASP A 108 17.95 -11.09 -1.07
N ARG A 109 17.14 -11.03 0.02
CA ARG A 109 17.40 -11.82 1.24
C ARG A 109 16.96 -13.26 1.06
N PRO A 110 17.84 -14.24 1.28
CA PRO A 110 17.46 -15.64 1.24
C PRO A 110 16.56 -16.04 2.41
N GLY A 111 15.61 -16.93 2.16
CA GLY A 111 14.71 -17.49 3.19
C GLY A 111 13.39 -16.74 3.35
N PRO A 112 12.61 -17.11 4.38
CA PRO A 112 11.31 -16.51 4.66
C PRO A 112 11.42 -15.02 4.98
N THR A 113 10.43 -14.25 4.55
CA THR A 113 10.37 -12.80 4.79
C THR A 113 9.60 -12.49 6.06
N TYR A 114 10.25 -11.81 7.01
CA TYR A 114 9.63 -11.29 8.23
C TYR A 114 9.69 -9.77 8.27
N THR A 115 8.63 -9.14 8.75
CA THR A 115 8.51 -7.67 8.82
C THR A 115 9.64 -7.04 9.65
N ILE A 116 10.08 -7.69 10.71
CA ILE A 116 11.15 -7.20 11.58
C ILE A 116 12.48 -7.08 10.81
N ASP A 117 12.81 -8.08 10.00
CA ASP A 117 14.04 -8.08 9.19
C ASP A 117 13.98 -6.99 8.10
N THR A 118 12.81 -6.84 7.47
CA THR A 118 12.56 -5.81 6.46
C THR A 118 12.79 -4.41 7.03
N LEU A 119 12.21 -4.11 8.19
CA LEU A 119 12.35 -2.81 8.84
C LEU A 119 13.79 -2.56 9.32
N ALA A 120 14.44 -3.56 9.91
CA ALA A 120 15.83 -3.45 10.38
C ALA A 120 16.78 -3.16 9.21
N GLU A 121 16.63 -3.87 8.08
CA GLU A 121 17.48 -3.68 6.90
C GLU A 121 17.24 -2.33 6.21
N LEU A 122 15.96 -1.91 6.07
CA LEU A 122 15.65 -0.59 5.55
C LEU A 122 16.21 0.53 6.43
N ARG A 123 16.17 0.36 7.76
CA ARG A 123 16.75 1.31 8.71
C ARG A 123 18.27 1.39 8.55
N ALA A 124 18.95 0.26 8.41
CA ALA A 124 20.39 0.23 8.15
C ALA A 124 20.77 0.94 6.83
N ILE A 125 19.94 0.83 5.79
CA ILE A 125 20.17 1.47 4.48
C ILE A 125 19.86 2.98 4.51
N ARG A 126 18.79 3.41 5.21
CA ARG A 126 18.26 4.77 5.16
C ARG A 126 18.76 5.68 6.28
N GLY A 127 19.39 5.10 7.31
CA GLY A 127 19.91 5.79 8.50
C GLY A 127 18.93 5.83 9.66
N ASP A 128 19.48 5.90 10.87
CA ASP A 128 18.72 5.86 12.13
C ASP A 128 17.90 7.11 12.42
N GLU A 129 18.23 8.24 11.78
CA GLU A 129 17.50 9.51 11.93
C GLU A 129 16.16 9.55 11.21
N ALA A 130 15.86 8.56 10.33
CA ALA A 130 14.59 8.49 9.63
C ALA A 130 13.49 7.91 10.53
N GLU A 131 12.31 8.56 10.50
CA GLU A 131 11.09 8.04 11.11
C GLU A 131 10.40 7.07 10.14
N PHE A 132 10.16 5.85 10.58
CA PHE A 132 9.52 4.81 9.75
C PHE A 132 8.05 4.64 10.12
N TYR A 133 7.20 4.55 9.09
CA TYR A 133 5.75 4.31 9.19
C TYR A 133 5.40 3.04 8.41
N PHE A 134 5.08 1.95 9.11
CA PHE A 134 4.71 0.68 8.45
C PHE A 134 3.22 0.68 8.09
N ILE A 135 2.91 0.64 6.80
CA ILE A 135 1.56 0.76 6.25
C ILE A 135 1.00 -0.62 5.95
N THR A 136 -0.13 -0.97 6.53
CA THR A 136 -0.79 -2.26 6.32
C THR A 136 -2.31 -2.15 6.40
N GLY A 137 -3.03 -3.18 5.94
CA GLY A 137 -4.46 -3.26 6.18
C GLY A 137 -4.74 -3.53 7.67
N ALA A 138 -5.82 -2.96 8.17
CA ALA A 138 -6.20 -3.07 9.57
C ALA A 138 -6.35 -4.52 10.06
N ASP A 139 -6.89 -5.43 9.22
CA ASP A 139 -6.98 -6.87 9.56
C ASP A 139 -5.60 -7.54 9.69
N ALA A 140 -4.63 -7.12 8.89
CA ALA A 140 -3.26 -7.61 8.99
C ALA A 140 -2.58 -7.06 10.24
N LEU A 141 -2.80 -5.78 10.57
CA LEU A 141 -2.31 -5.17 11.79
C LEU A 141 -2.80 -5.93 13.03
N SER A 142 -4.08 -6.25 13.12
CA SER A 142 -4.65 -7.02 14.24
C SER A 142 -3.98 -8.38 14.43
N ARG A 143 -3.63 -9.07 13.32
CA ARG A 143 -2.88 -10.33 13.39
C ARG A 143 -1.44 -10.13 13.83
N MET A 144 -0.77 -9.06 13.38
CA MET A 144 0.60 -8.76 13.79
C MET A 144 0.72 -8.51 15.29
N MET A 145 -0.31 -7.93 15.90
CA MET A 145 -0.35 -7.70 17.35
C MET A 145 -0.33 -8.98 18.19
N SER A 146 -0.73 -10.11 17.61
CA SER A 146 -0.67 -11.41 18.28
C SER A 146 0.69 -12.13 18.14
N TRP A 147 1.66 -11.54 17.43
CA TRP A 147 2.98 -12.13 17.23
C TRP A 147 3.88 -11.92 18.46
N GLN A 148 4.75 -12.90 18.73
CA GLN A 148 5.65 -12.87 19.90
C GLN A 148 6.58 -11.64 19.88
N ASP A 149 6.97 -11.16 18.68
CA ASP A 149 7.93 -10.07 18.50
C ASP A 149 7.27 -8.70 18.26
N ALA A 150 5.96 -8.57 18.53
CA ALA A 150 5.23 -7.32 18.27
C ALA A 150 5.87 -6.11 18.98
N ALA A 151 6.35 -6.28 20.21
CA ALA A 151 7.00 -5.20 20.96
C ALA A 151 8.29 -4.69 20.30
N ASP A 152 9.04 -5.56 19.62
CA ASP A 152 10.27 -5.17 18.93
C ASP A 152 9.98 -4.47 17.59
N LEU A 153 8.87 -4.83 16.93
CA LEU A 153 8.40 -4.15 15.73
C LEU A 153 8.10 -2.66 16.01
N PHE A 154 7.47 -2.34 17.15
CA PHE A 154 7.14 -0.96 17.53
C PHE A 154 8.36 -0.08 17.83
N LYS A 155 9.51 -0.67 18.14
CA LYS A 155 10.76 0.07 18.28
C LYS A 155 11.32 0.51 16.93
N LEU A 156 10.93 -0.16 15.85
CA LEU A 156 11.44 0.06 14.50
C LEU A 156 10.58 1.01 13.67
N ALA A 157 9.27 1.04 13.89
CA ALA A 157 8.36 1.86 13.09
C ALA A 157 7.08 2.20 13.85
N HIS A 158 6.45 3.31 13.47
CA HIS A 158 5.04 3.60 13.77
C HIS A 158 4.16 2.80 12.82
N PHE A 159 3.14 2.10 13.34
CA PHE A 159 2.28 1.24 12.52
C PHE A 159 1.00 1.97 12.12
N VAL A 160 0.69 1.93 10.83
CA VAL A 160 -0.52 2.57 10.28
C VAL A 160 -1.43 1.50 9.68
N GLY A 161 -2.56 1.27 10.32
CA GLY A 161 -3.62 0.38 9.84
C GLY A 161 -4.62 1.12 8.95
N CYS A 162 -4.73 0.72 7.68
CA CYS A 162 -5.72 1.28 6.78
C CYS A 162 -7.08 0.59 6.96
N THR A 163 -8.11 1.36 7.27
CA THR A 163 -9.50 0.90 7.40
C THR A 163 -10.33 1.35 6.21
N ARG A 164 -11.46 0.67 5.99
CA ARG A 164 -12.46 1.07 5.00
C ARG A 164 -13.65 1.72 5.72
N PRO A 165 -14.41 2.62 5.08
CA PRO A 165 -15.62 3.18 5.66
C PRO A 165 -16.56 2.09 6.18
N GLY A 166 -17.03 2.25 7.42
CA GLY A 166 -17.91 1.27 8.07
C GLY A 166 -17.22 0.05 8.68
N HIS A 167 -15.90 -0.09 8.55
CA HIS A 167 -15.11 -1.11 9.25
C HIS A 167 -14.42 -0.48 10.46
N HIS A 168 -15.02 -0.64 11.63
CA HIS A 168 -14.43 -0.20 12.89
C HIS A 168 -13.52 -1.29 13.45
N LEU A 169 -12.21 -1.10 13.36
CA LEU A 169 -11.30 -1.84 14.21
C LEU A 169 -11.34 -1.22 15.60
N SER A 170 -11.55 -2.06 16.59
CA SER A 170 -11.33 -1.65 17.97
C SER A 170 -9.83 -1.36 18.15
N SER A 171 -9.48 -0.14 18.47
CA SER A 171 -8.13 0.21 18.92
C SER A 171 -7.85 -0.28 20.34
N ALA A 172 -8.80 -0.97 20.97
CA ALA A 172 -8.66 -1.50 22.32
C ALA A 172 -7.50 -2.50 22.38
N GLY A 173 -6.49 -2.17 23.20
CA GLY A 173 -5.30 -2.99 23.39
C GLY A 173 -4.13 -2.70 22.44
N LEU A 174 -4.27 -1.75 21.49
CA LEU A 174 -3.16 -1.26 20.69
C LEU A 174 -2.44 -0.12 21.42
N PRO A 175 -1.09 -0.08 21.41
CA PRO A 175 -0.35 1.06 21.97
C PRO A 175 -0.61 2.31 21.11
N SER A 176 -1.40 3.25 21.66
CA SER A 176 -1.91 4.42 20.92
C SER A 176 -0.81 5.41 20.49
N ASP A 177 0.37 5.32 21.07
CA ASP A 177 1.56 6.10 20.74
C ASP A 177 2.34 5.52 19.55
N GLN A 178 2.11 4.25 19.19
CA GLN A 178 2.86 3.52 18.17
C GLN A 178 1.99 2.98 17.03
N VAL A 179 0.66 3.08 17.17
CA VAL A 179 -0.30 2.59 16.18
C VAL A 179 -1.35 3.65 15.88
N SER A 180 -1.56 3.91 14.60
CA SER A 180 -2.64 4.77 14.10
C SER A 180 -3.55 4.01 13.15
N LEU A 181 -4.83 4.35 13.16
CA LEU A 181 -5.80 3.86 12.17
C LEU A 181 -6.19 5.03 11.25
N VAL A 182 -6.14 4.78 9.96
CA VAL A 182 -6.50 5.77 8.93
C VAL A 182 -7.63 5.19 8.08
N GLU A 183 -8.75 5.88 8.05
CA GLU A 183 -9.81 5.55 7.12
C GLU A 183 -9.44 6.07 5.72
N ILE A 184 -9.40 5.16 4.75
CA ILE A 184 -9.07 5.47 3.37
C ILE A 184 -10.29 5.31 2.47
N PRO A 185 -10.35 6.00 1.31
CA PRO A 185 -11.39 5.75 0.31
C PRO A 185 -11.48 4.25 -0.02
N ALA A 186 -12.66 3.67 0.15
CA ALA A 186 -12.85 2.24 -0.02
C ALA A 186 -12.77 1.85 -1.48
N LEU A 187 -11.70 1.16 -1.86
CA LEU A 187 -11.68 0.36 -3.08
C LEU A 187 -11.82 -1.11 -2.69
N SER A 188 -12.94 -1.71 -3.09
CA SER A 188 -13.18 -3.15 -2.87
C SER A 188 -12.40 -3.96 -3.90
N ILE A 189 -11.07 -3.88 -3.85
CA ILE A 189 -10.16 -4.59 -4.75
C ILE A 189 -9.26 -5.50 -3.92
N SER A 190 -9.09 -6.74 -4.36
CA SER A 190 -8.12 -7.66 -3.76
C SER A 190 -7.28 -8.34 -4.84
N SER A 191 -6.03 -8.67 -4.50
CA SER A 191 -5.17 -9.45 -5.41
C SER A 191 -5.79 -10.80 -5.77
N SER A 192 -6.53 -11.43 -4.85
CA SER A 192 -7.21 -12.70 -5.10
C SER A 192 -8.29 -12.55 -6.16
N GLU A 193 -9.11 -11.51 -6.08
CA GLU A 193 -10.11 -11.21 -7.08
C GLU A 193 -9.47 -10.90 -8.44
N CYS A 194 -8.42 -10.09 -8.48
CA CYS A 194 -7.70 -9.80 -9.73
C CYS A 194 -7.22 -11.09 -10.42
N ARG A 195 -6.64 -12.04 -9.67
CA ARG A 195 -6.19 -13.32 -10.22
C ARG A 195 -7.35 -14.17 -10.73
N GLN A 196 -8.46 -14.24 -9.98
CA GLN A 196 -9.65 -14.99 -10.39
C GLN A 196 -10.24 -14.43 -11.68
N ARG A 197 -10.34 -13.11 -11.80
CA ARG A 197 -10.82 -12.44 -13.02
C ARG A 197 -9.93 -12.76 -14.22
N VAL A 198 -8.61 -12.65 -14.08
CA VAL A 198 -7.67 -13.01 -15.16
C VAL A 198 -7.86 -14.48 -15.56
N ALA A 199 -7.94 -15.40 -14.61
CA ALA A 199 -8.15 -16.82 -14.86
C ALA A 199 -9.48 -17.10 -15.58
N ALA A 200 -10.53 -16.31 -15.30
CA ALA A 200 -11.83 -16.39 -15.94
C ALA A 200 -11.92 -15.63 -17.29
N GLY A 201 -10.85 -14.93 -17.70
CA GLY A 201 -10.85 -14.08 -18.89
C GLY A 201 -11.66 -12.79 -18.72
N GLU A 202 -11.95 -12.41 -17.48
CA GLU A 202 -12.64 -11.18 -17.13
C GLU A 202 -11.70 -9.96 -17.09
N PRO A 203 -12.19 -8.74 -17.33
CA PRO A 203 -11.37 -7.55 -17.33
C PRO A 203 -10.84 -7.21 -15.91
N VAL A 204 -9.56 -6.80 -15.85
CA VAL A 204 -8.91 -6.26 -14.65
C VAL A 204 -8.44 -4.82 -14.85
N TRP A 205 -8.83 -4.20 -15.96
CA TRP A 205 -8.60 -2.77 -16.22
C TRP A 205 -9.21 -1.95 -15.09
N TYR A 206 -8.49 -0.92 -14.66
CA TYR A 206 -8.87 -0.02 -13.55
C TYR A 206 -8.93 -0.68 -12.15
N LEU A 207 -8.74 -2.00 -12.04
CA LEU A 207 -8.46 -2.65 -10.76
C LEU A 207 -6.97 -2.61 -10.46
N VAL A 208 -6.15 -2.78 -11.51
CA VAL A 208 -4.69 -2.62 -11.47
C VAL A 208 -4.27 -1.55 -12.49
N PRO A 209 -3.10 -0.91 -12.33
CA PRO A 209 -2.60 0.04 -13.32
C PRO A 209 -2.44 -0.60 -14.71
N ASP A 210 -2.67 0.18 -15.77
CA ASP A 210 -2.66 -0.30 -17.16
C ASP A 210 -1.38 -1.06 -17.53
N GLY A 211 -0.23 -0.56 -17.12
CA GLY A 211 1.05 -1.24 -17.35
C GLY A 211 1.15 -2.59 -16.66
N VAL A 212 0.47 -2.76 -15.51
CA VAL A 212 0.40 -4.06 -14.81
C VAL A 212 -0.52 -5.02 -15.57
N VAL A 213 -1.65 -4.54 -16.14
CA VAL A 213 -2.50 -5.35 -17.03
C VAL A 213 -1.68 -5.89 -18.18
N GLN A 214 -0.94 -5.00 -18.87
CA GLN A 214 -0.11 -5.37 -20.02
C GLN A 214 0.99 -6.38 -19.63
N TYR A 215 1.60 -6.21 -18.45
CA TYR A 215 2.61 -7.12 -17.93
C TYR A 215 2.04 -8.52 -17.66
N ILE A 216 0.87 -8.61 -17.00
CA ILE A 216 0.15 -9.85 -16.73
C ILE A 216 -0.10 -10.62 -18.04
N VAL A 217 -0.62 -9.93 -19.07
CA VAL A 217 -0.88 -10.52 -20.40
C VAL A 217 0.41 -11.02 -21.03
N LYS A 218 1.43 -10.17 -21.10
CA LYS A 218 2.72 -10.48 -21.74
C LYS A 218 3.39 -11.68 -21.11
N ARG A 219 3.27 -11.85 -19.78
CA ARG A 219 3.89 -12.94 -19.03
C ARG A 219 3.00 -14.17 -18.87
N GLY A 220 1.73 -14.11 -19.31
CA GLY A 220 0.75 -15.19 -19.12
C GLY A 220 0.51 -15.52 -17.65
N LEU A 221 0.56 -14.51 -16.76
CA LEU A 221 0.35 -14.74 -15.34
C LEU A 221 -1.13 -15.01 -15.04
N TYR A 222 -1.37 -15.87 -14.05
CA TYR A 222 -2.70 -16.22 -13.52
C TYR A 222 -3.58 -17.00 -14.50
N CYS A 223 -3.05 -17.48 -15.62
CA CYS A 223 -3.78 -18.29 -16.58
C CYS A 223 -3.89 -19.75 -16.15
N HIS A 224 -5.00 -20.40 -16.45
CA HIS A 224 -5.10 -21.85 -16.35
C HIS A 224 -4.28 -22.50 -17.48
N GLY A 225 -3.55 -23.59 -17.17
CA GLY A 225 -2.55 -24.20 -18.05
C GLY A 225 -3.07 -24.98 -19.26
N ASP A 226 -4.31 -24.76 -19.71
CA ASP A 226 -4.96 -25.45 -20.82
C ASP A 226 -4.80 -24.79 -22.20
N GLY A 227 -3.91 -23.79 -22.32
CA GLY A 227 -3.57 -23.15 -23.59
C GLY A 227 -4.66 -22.24 -24.17
N THR A 228 -5.77 -22.03 -23.47
CA THR A 228 -6.76 -21.02 -23.87
C THR A 228 -6.16 -19.63 -23.63
N ALA A 229 -6.26 -18.76 -24.66
CA ALA A 229 -5.73 -17.39 -24.60
C ALA A 229 -6.28 -16.65 -23.38
N CYS A 230 -5.45 -16.55 -22.36
CA CYS A 230 -5.70 -15.79 -21.17
C CYS A 230 -5.43 -14.33 -21.50
N GLY A 231 -6.48 -13.56 -21.70
CA GLY A 231 -6.36 -12.12 -21.91
C GLY A 231 -7.38 -11.39 -21.05
N PRO A 232 -7.01 -10.29 -20.41
CA PRO A 232 -7.94 -9.44 -19.67
C PRO A 232 -8.87 -8.65 -20.61
N GLN A 233 -8.95 -9.04 -21.86
CA GLN A 233 -9.89 -8.53 -22.84
C GLN A 233 -11.04 -9.52 -22.92
N GLY A 234 -12.19 -9.13 -22.37
CA GLY A 234 -13.42 -9.85 -22.60
C GLY A 234 -13.53 -10.20 -24.09
N ARG A 235 -13.79 -11.47 -24.42
CA ARG A 235 -14.11 -11.87 -25.77
C ARG A 235 -15.26 -10.98 -26.25
N VAL A 236 -14.95 -10.04 -27.14
CA VAL A 236 -15.98 -9.51 -28.03
C VAL A 236 -16.32 -10.66 -28.95
N THR A 237 -17.33 -11.44 -28.62
CA THR A 237 -17.97 -12.33 -29.60
C THR A 237 -18.59 -11.43 -30.65
N PRO A 238 -18.15 -11.47 -31.92
CA PRO A 238 -18.89 -10.78 -32.96
C PRO A 238 -20.29 -11.42 -32.96
N GLY A 239 -21.29 -10.58 -32.64
CA GLY A 239 -22.68 -11.00 -32.70
C GLY A 239 -22.99 -11.48 -34.11
N GLY A 240 -23.60 -12.65 -34.18
CA GLY A 240 -24.20 -13.16 -35.37
C GLY A 240 -25.51 -12.43 -35.68
#